data_dc88c883789af453a3eb66b61f5ef065
#
_entry.id   dc88c883789af453a3eb66b61f5ef065
#
_cell.length_a   1.000
_cell.length_b   1.000
_cell.length_c   1.000
_cell.angle_alpha   90.00
_cell.angle_beta   90.00
_cell.angle_gamma   90.00
#
_symmetry.space_group_name_H-M   'P 1'
#
loop_
_entity.id
_entity.type
_entity.pdbx_description
1 polymer ?
#
loop_
_entity_poly.entity_id
_entity_poly.type
_entity_poly.pdbx_seq_one_letter_code
_entity_poly.pdbx_strand_id
1 'polypeptide(L)'
;PGPSLKRRSESKLIGKPLPRLDIPAKVLGVATFGIDVRRPNLLHAAVLNAPTFGGSATGFKVKGSLPKGVETVIIVPGGIAAIGTSWWRANKLLEERLEVEWQSGPEPNLDSATLWQRYEGLMQDGKPALVRTLGEERKPATVRPIEATYRAPYLAHTTMEPMNCTAQVTRQGDRNGVEVWMPNQSPTLMKLIAGKTADVPQAQVTVHTTFLGGGFGRRAEVDLVRQAVTCAMAMPERPVQVLWSREQDVRHDYYRPMALARWRAELDTSGGAPKLVSVAKRQVAQSPTDQFPARVLGLPWQGKPEGNAVENPPYAFPFYKLEAVVADGSVPVGFWRSVGHSHTAFFDESFVDEIAVALKKDPFEFRRELLTKNPRHLKVLETAAKEAGWGKPLPADSGRGIALRASYGSIVAQVAEVTVADGKTLQVKRVTCAIDCGPVVNPAIVRAQMESGIIYGLSAALYGEITLANGAVEQSNFPDYDAVRLADAPAMTVHLVDTGSSFVGGVGEPGTPPIAPAVANAIFAATGKRLRDLPLRL
;
A
#
# COMPACT_ATOMS: atom_id res chain seq x y z
N PRO A 1 -32.41 -27.48 -3.56
CA PRO A 1 -32.02 -27.01 -2.24
C PRO A 1 -30.52 -27.16 -2.08
N GLY A 2 -29.83 -26.09 -1.63
CA GLY A 2 -28.40 -26.14 -1.32
C GLY A 2 -28.13 -27.05 -0.11
N PRO A 3 -26.87 -27.47 0.11
CA PRO A 3 -26.50 -28.27 1.28
C PRO A 3 -26.78 -27.50 2.58
N SER A 4 -27.27 -28.24 3.60
CA SER A 4 -27.43 -27.65 4.94
C SER A 4 -26.08 -27.29 5.52
N LEU A 5 -25.89 -26.03 5.88
CA LEU A 5 -24.65 -25.56 6.50
C LEU A 5 -24.62 -25.97 7.98
N LYS A 6 -23.45 -26.42 8.44
CA LYS A 6 -23.20 -26.70 9.86
C LYS A 6 -23.29 -25.42 10.69
N ARG A 7 -23.83 -25.54 11.90
CA ARG A 7 -23.73 -24.45 12.89
C ARG A 7 -22.28 -24.24 13.30
N ARG A 8 -21.92 -23.02 13.70
CA ARG A 8 -20.56 -22.70 14.16
C ARG A 8 -20.09 -23.61 15.30
N SER A 9 -20.99 -23.97 16.22
CA SER A 9 -20.74 -24.91 17.32
C SER A 9 -20.39 -26.33 16.86
N GLU A 10 -20.78 -26.70 15.64
CA GLU A 10 -20.52 -28.01 15.05
C GLU A 10 -19.21 -28.03 14.24
N SER A 11 -18.56 -26.87 14.11
CA SER A 11 -17.31 -26.74 13.37
C SER A 11 -16.13 -27.31 14.15
N LYS A 12 -15.38 -28.23 13.55
CA LYS A 12 -14.22 -28.87 14.19
C LYS A 12 -12.89 -28.12 13.94
N LEU A 13 -12.81 -27.33 12.85
CA LEU A 13 -11.58 -26.68 12.39
C LEU A 13 -11.63 -25.15 12.58
N ILE A 14 -12.79 -24.52 12.33
CA ILE A 14 -12.99 -23.07 12.46
C ILE A 14 -12.74 -22.65 13.92
N GLY A 15 -11.94 -21.59 14.09
CA GLY A 15 -11.60 -21.03 15.41
C GLY A 15 -10.37 -21.68 16.06
N LYS A 16 -9.75 -22.69 15.43
CA LYS A 16 -8.55 -23.35 15.95
C LYS A 16 -7.28 -22.85 15.25
N PRO A 17 -6.14 -22.73 15.96
CA PRO A 17 -4.86 -22.31 15.38
C PRO A 17 -4.21 -23.48 14.63
N LEU A 18 -4.72 -23.80 13.46
CA LEU A 18 -4.19 -24.87 12.64
C LEU A 18 -2.97 -24.37 11.83
N PRO A 19 -1.90 -25.19 11.69
CA PRO A 19 -0.78 -24.87 10.84
C PRO A 19 -1.21 -24.83 9.37
N ARG A 20 -0.59 -23.97 8.59
CA ARG A 20 -0.80 -23.91 7.14
C ARG A 20 -0.10 -25.10 6.46
N LEU A 21 -0.75 -25.69 5.47
CA LEU A 21 -0.22 -26.83 4.72
C LEU A 21 0.97 -26.47 3.82
N ASP A 22 1.12 -25.20 3.43
CA ASP A 22 2.17 -24.71 2.54
C ASP A 22 3.46 -24.27 3.28
N ILE A 23 3.46 -24.18 4.60
CA ILE A 23 4.64 -23.79 5.39
C ILE A 23 5.82 -24.77 5.21
N PRO A 24 5.64 -26.09 5.29
CA PRO A 24 6.77 -27.02 5.13
C PRO A 24 7.51 -26.84 3.82
N ALA A 25 6.78 -26.73 2.71
CA ALA A 25 7.39 -26.51 1.40
C ALA A 25 8.18 -25.20 1.32
N LYS A 26 7.70 -24.13 1.96
CA LYS A 26 8.38 -22.83 2.00
C LYS A 26 9.64 -22.86 2.86
N VAL A 27 9.57 -23.47 4.04
CA VAL A 27 10.71 -23.55 4.96
C VAL A 27 11.82 -24.45 4.41
N LEU A 28 11.46 -25.52 3.71
CA LEU A 28 12.42 -26.44 3.08
C LEU A 28 12.96 -25.92 1.73
N GLY A 29 12.49 -24.77 1.24
CA GLY A 29 12.93 -24.21 -0.03
C GLY A 29 12.47 -24.98 -1.28
N VAL A 30 11.42 -25.83 -1.17
CA VAL A 30 10.87 -26.60 -2.28
C VAL A 30 9.57 -26.00 -2.85
N ALA A 31 9.07 -24.92 -2.26
CA ALA A 31 7.94 -24.18 -2.80
C ALA A 31 8.35 -23.45 -4.09
N THR A 32 7.52 -23.53 -5.12
CA THR A 32 7.79 -22.90 -6.42
C THR A 32 7.17 -21.50 -6.45
N PHE A 33 8.00 -20.47 -6.39
CA PHE A 33 7.63 -19.09 -6.65
C PHE A 33 7.74 -18.79 -8.17
N GLY A 34 7.33 -17.60 -8.59
CA GLY A 34 7.42 -17.23 -10.01
C GLY A 34 8.85 -17.25 -10.55
N ILE A 35 9.80 -16.76 -9.76
CA ILE A 35 11.22 -16.74 -10.11
C ILE A 35 11.82 -18.15 -10.24
N ASP A 36 11.21 -19.16 -9.59
CA ASP A 36 11.68 -20.55 -9.59
C ASP A 36 11.14 -21.37 -10.75
N VAL A 37 10.27 -20.81 -11.59
CA VAL A 37 9.70 -21.52 -12.74
C VAL A 37 10.81 -22.02 -13.66
N ARG A 38 10.83 -23.32 -13.96
CA ARG A 38 11.76 -23.97 -14.89
C ARG A 38 10.98 -24.71 -15.95
N ARG A 39 11.34 -24.48 -17.20
CA ARG A 39 10.72 -25.14 -18.36
C ARG A 39 11.83 -25.60 -19.32
N PRO A 40 11.59 -26.66 -20.12
CA PRO A 40 12.55 -27.05 -21.17
C PRO A 40 12.83 -25.87 -22.11
N ASN A 41 14.09 -25.69 -22.48
CA ASN A 41 14.56 -24.61 -23.39
C ASN A 41 14.23 -23.18 -22.93
N LEU A 42 14.07 -22.96 -21.60
CA LEU A 42 13.76 -21.66 -21.00
C LEU A 42 14.84 -20.64 -21.36
N LEU A 43 14.40 -19.49 -21.86
CA LEU A 43 15.17 -18.28 -22.01
C LEU A 43 14.87 -17.29 -20.86
N HIS A 44 15.80 -16.38 -20.63
CA HIS A 44 15.65 -15.32 -19.63
C HIS A 44 15.74 -13.97 -20.30
N ALA A 45 14.86 -13.05 -19.90
CA ALA A 45 14.88 -11.68 -20.36
C ALA A 45 15.12 -10.73 -19.18
N ALA A 46 16.08 -9.82 -19.35
CA ALA A 46 16.24 -8.63 -18.54
C ALA A 46 15.55 -7.46 -19.23
N VAL A 47 15.00 -6.53 -18.45
CA VAL A 47 14.28 -5.36 -18.99
C VAL A 47 14.91 -4.08 -18.45
N LEU A 48 15.06 -3.09 -19.31
CA LEU A 48 15.35 -1.70 -18.97
C LEU A 48 14.12 -0.86 -19.35
N ASN A 49 13.40 -0.39 -18.36
CA ASN A 49 12.23 0.47 -18.56
C ASN A 49 12.67 1.91 -18.85
N ALA A 50 11.79 2.70 -19.49
CA ALA A 50 12.06 4.10 -19.81
C ALA A 50 12.30 4.91 -18.53
N PRO A 51 13.30 5.81 -18.50
CA PRO A 51 13.68 6.54 -17.28
C PRO A 51 12.56 7.42 -16.70
N THR A 52 11.66 7.93 -17.54
CA THR A 52 10.57 8.82 -17.16
C THR A 52 9.22 8.12 -17.28
N PHE A 53 8.26 8.45 -16.42
CA PHE A 53 6.91 7.89 -16.47
C PHE A 53 6.21 8.17 -17.79
N GLY A 54 5.64 7.12 -18.38
CA GLY A 54 4.98 7.21 -19.69
C GLY A 54 5.93 7.30 -20.88
N GLY A 55 7.25 7.19 -20.65
CA GLY A 55 8.26 7.11 -21.70
C GLY A 55 8.28 5.76 -22.41
N SER A 56 8.96 5.69 -23.55
CA SER A 56 9.14 4.47 -24.34
C SER A 56 10.46 4.46 -25.10
N ALA A 57 10.95 3.26 -25.45
CA ALA A 57 12.06 3.14 -26.39
C ALA A 57 11.55 3.30 -27.82
N THR A 58 12.22 4.12 -28.64
CA THR A 58 11.90 4.33 -30.07
C THR A 58 12.94 3.68 -30.98
N GLY A 59 14.15 3.44 -30.49
CA GLY A 59 15.22 2.78 -31.18
C GLY A 59 16.32 2.32 -30.22
N PHE A 60 17.20 1.52 -30.74
CA PHE A 60 18.39 1.10 -29.98
C PHE A 60 19.54 0.68 -30.88
N LYS A 61 20.75 0.72 -30.34
CA LYS A 61 21.97 0.23 -30.99
C LYS A 61 22.79 -0.60 -30.01
N VAL A 62 23.17 -1.81 -30.44
CA VAL A 62 24.11 -2.65 -29.69
C VAL A 62 25.54 -2.33 -30.11
N LYS A 63 26.41 -2.04 -29.17
CA LYS A 63 27.85 -1.84 -29.42
C LYS A 63 28.52 -3.18 -29.78
N GLY A 64 28.88 -3.32 -31.05
CA GLY A 64 29.46 -4.55 -31.61
C GLY A 64 28.44 -5.65 -31.86
N SER A 65 28.89 -6.93 -31.87
CA SER A 65 28.00 -8.09 -32.03
C SER A 65 27.32 -8.48 -30.72
N LEU A 66 26.19 -9.19 -30.81
CA LEU A 66 25.55 -9.78 -29.65
C LEU A 66 26.50 -10.72 -28.90
N PRO A 67 26.63 -10.63 -27.57
CA PRO A 67 27.44 -11.55 -26.78
C PRO A 67 26.95 -12.98 -26.89
N LYS A 68 27.85 -13.95 -26.77
CA LYS A 68 27.49 -15.38 -26.74
C LYS A 68 26.43 -15.65 -25.65
N GLY A 69 25.32 -16.23 -26.07
CA GLY A 69 24.20 -16.59 -25.19
C GLY A 69 23.17 -15.48 -25.00
N VAL A 70 23.28 -14.37 -25.74
CA VAL A 70 22.18 -13.42 -25.96
C VAL A 70 21.61 -13.69 -27.34
N GLU A 71 20.31 -13.94 -27.42
CA GLU A 71 19.61 -14.31 -28.65
C GLU A 71 19.16 -13.06 -29.42
N THR A 72 18.57 -12.08 -28.71
CA THR A 72 18.02 -10.87 -29.33
C THR A 72 17.80 -9.74 -28.31
N VAL A 73 17.59 -8.53 -28.86
CA VAL A 73 17.12 -7.35 -28.14
C VAL A 73 15.86 -6.85 -28.84
N ILE A 74 14.84 -6.52 -28.08
CA ILE A 74 13.53 -6.07 -28.61
C ILE A 74 12.97 -4.91 -27.80
N ILE A 75 12.19 -4.06 -28.42
CA ILE A 75 11.35 -3.07 -27.75
C ILE A 75 10.15 -3.80 -27.13
N VAL A 76 9.88 -3.51 -25.86
CA VAL A 76 8.72 -4.02 -25.12
C VAL A 76 7.88 -2.86 -24.59
N PRO A 77 6.63 -3.06 -24.19
CA PRO A 77 5.83 -2.00 -23.58
C PRO A 77 6.57 -1.30 -22.45
N GLY A 78 6.76 0.02 -22.57
CA GLY A 78 7.44 0.86 -21.57
C GLY A 78 8.95 0.73 -21.50
N GLY A 79 9.62 -0.03 -22.41
CA GLY A 79 11.06 -0.22 -22.32
C GLY A 79 11.67 -1.08 -23.42
N ILE A 80 12.77 -1.72 -23.07
CA ILE A 80 13.53 -2.61 -23.95
C ILE A 80 13.95 -3.86 -23.18
N ALA A 81 13.97 -5.01 -23.85
CA ALA A 81 14.36 -6.29 -23.27
C ALA A 81 15.51 -6.92 -24.07
N ALA A 82 16.48 -7.47 -23.38
CA ALA A 82 17.46 -8.40 -23.93
C ALA A 82 17.06 -9.83 -23.50
N ILE A 83 17.06 -10.77 -24.45
CA ILE A 83 16.68 -12.18 -24.25
C ILE A 83 17.89 -13.06 -24.46
N GLY A 84 18.16 -13.98 -23.55
CA GLY A 84 19.31 -14.87 -23.65
C GLY A 84 19.18 -16.13 -22.80
N THR A 85 20.26 -16.94 -22.80
CA THR A 85 20.32 -18.21 -22.07
C THR A 85 20.45 -18.05 -20.56
N SER A 86 20.73 -16.83 -20.07
CA SER A 86 20.68 -16.48 -18.65
C SER A 86 20.34 -15.01 -18.49
N TRP A 87 19.68 -14.69 -17.39
CA TRP A 87 19.36 -13.31 -17.03
C TRP A 87 20.60 -12.42 -16.92
N TRP A 88 21.65 -12.93 -16.30
CA TRP A 88 22.93 -12.20 -16.16
C TRP A 88 23.49 -11.70 -17.50
N ARG A 89 23.51 -12.58 -18.52
CA ARG A 89 24.03 -12.20 -19.86
C ARG A 89 23.14 -11.14 -20.52
N ALA A 90 21.84 -11.30 -20.39
CA ALA A 90 20.87 -10.33 -20.91
C ALA A 90 21.03 -8.96 -20.22
N ASN A 91 21.08 -8.94 -18.89
CA ASN A 91 21.22 -7.71 -18.10
C ASN A 91 22.55 -7.00 -18.36
N LYS A 92 23.66 -7.76 -18.43
CA LYS A 92 24.97 -7.20 -18.72
C LYS A 92 25.05 -6.53 -20.09
N LEU A 93 24.36 -7.07 -21.10
CA LEU A 93 24.24 -6.40 -22.39
C LEU A 93 23.49 -5.07 -22.27
N LEU A 94 22.37 -5.02 -21.53
CA LEU A 94 21.61 -3.78 -21.33
C LEU A 94 22.45 -2.70 -20.64
N GLU A 95 23.23 -3.07 -19.63
CA GLU A 95 24.04 -2.13 -18.85
C GLU A 95 25.28 -1.62 -19.59
N GLU A 96 26.00 -2.50 -20.28
CA GLU A 96 27.34 -2.19 -20.78
C GLU A 96 27.38 -1.87 -22.29
N ARG A 97 26.43 -2.38 -23.06
CA ARG A 97 26.56 -2.41 -24.53
C ARG A 97 25.35 -1.91 -25.30
N LEU A 98 24.31 -1.43 -24.61
CA LEU A 98 23.10 -0.94 -25.26
C LEU A 98 23.03 0.59 -25.19
N GLU A 99 22.85 1.21 -26.34
CA GLU A 99 22.42 2.61 -26.47
C GLU A 99 20.95 2.61 -26.87
N VAL A 100 20.11 3.32 -26.10
CA VAL A 100 18.66 3.36 -26.33
C VAL A 100 18.24 4.78 -26.65
N GLU A 101 17.44 4.93 -27.70
CA GLU A 101 16.76 6.16 -28.02
C GLU A 101 15.44 6.19 -27.25
N TRP A 102 15.33 7.13 -26.31
CA TRP A 102 14.15 7.26 -25.48
C TRP A 102 13.26 8.40 -25.96
N GLN A 103 11.97 8.11 -26.10
CA GLN A 103 10.95 9.14 -26.05
C GLN A 103 10.55 9.35 -24.59
N SER A 104 10.79 10.55 -24.08
CA SER A 104 10.39 10.91 -22.72
C SER A 104 8.87 10.89 -22.57
N GLY A 105 8.42 10.65 -21.36
CA GLY A 105 7.02 10.81 -21.00
C GLY A 105 6.55 12.27 -21.00
N PRO A 106 5.28 12.52 -20.66
CA PRO A 106 4.67 13.85 -20.79
C PRO A 106 5.29 14.91 -19.85
N GLU A 107 5.90 14.50 -18.75
CA GLU A 107 6.50 15.40 -17.75
C GLU A 107 7.97 15.02 -17.44
N PRO A 108 8.89 15.22 -18.39
CA PRO A 108 10.28 14.74 -18.27
C PRO A 108 11.11 15.48 -17.19
N ASN A 109 10.64 16.63 -16.72
CA ASN A 109 11.31 17.44 -15.70
C ASN A 109 10.55 17.46 -14.36
N LEU A 110 9.62 16.53 -14.15
CA LEU A 110 8.83 16.47 -12.92
C LEU A 110 9.73 16.15 -11.72
N ASP A 111 9.59 16.93 -10.66
CA ASP A 111 10.25 16.70 -9.38
C ASP A 111 9.26 16.71 -8.20
N SER A 112 9.71 16.22 -7.06
CA SER A 112 8.89 16.13 -5.85
C SER A 112 8.46 17.50 -5.32
N ALA A 113 9.29 18.54 -5.46
CA ALA A 113 8.94 19.89 -5.01
C ALA A 113 7.78 20.47 -5.84
N THR A 114 7.84 20.32 -7.17
CA THR A 114 6.76 20.72 -8.09
C THR A 114 5.46 19.97 -7.78
N LEU A 115 5.54 18.68 -7.47
CA LEU A 115 4.36 17.90 -7.08
C LEU A 115 3.73 18.44 -5.79
N TRP A 116 4.52 18.71 -4.75
CA TRP A 116 4.00 19.31 -3.52
C TRP A 116 3.36 20.67 -3.76
N GLN A 117 3.97 21.54 -4.58
CA GLN A 117 3.39 22.83 -4.97
C GLN A 117 2.03 22.66 -5.68
N ARG A 118 1.90 21.69 -6.59
CA ARG A 118 0.62 21.38 -7.24
C ARG A 118 -0.44 20.94 -6.23
N TYR A 119 -0.06 20.07 -5.28
CA TYR A 119 -0.99 19.61 -4.25
C TYR A 119 -1.41 20.74 -3.31
N GLU A 120 -0.50 21.66 -2.97
CA GLU A 120 -0.81 22.85 -2.18
C GLU A 120 -1.73 23.81 -2.94
N GLY A 121 -1.53 24.00 -4.23
CA GLY A 121 -2.44 24.77 -5.09
C GLY A 121 -3.83 24.13 -5.15
N LEU A 122 -3.91 22.81 -5.35
CA LEU A 122 -5.18 22.07 -5.32
C LEU A 122 -5.85 22.12 -3.94
N MET A 123 -5.07 22.14 -2.86
CA MET A 123 -5.59 22.30 -1.50
C MET A 123 -6.26 23.66 -1.31
N GLN A 124 -5.76 24.70 -1.93
CA GLN A 124 -6.32 26.07 -1.83
C GLN A 124 -7.51 26.26 -2.78
N ASP A 125 -7.28 26.04 -4.06
CA ASP A 125 -8.17 26.48 -5.14
C ASP A 125 -8.85 25.33 -5.89
N GLY A 126 -8.44 24.06 -5.65
CA GLY A 126 -8.99 22.90 -6.35
C GLY A 126 -10.47 22.72 -6.07
N LYS A 127 -11.24 22.46 -7.13
CA LYS A 127 -12.66 22.12 -6.99
C LYS A 127 -12.82 20.74 -6.37
N PRO A 128 -13.52 20.56 -5.25
CA PRO A 128 -13.74 19.23 -4.68
C PRO A 128 -14.59 18.35 -5.60
N ALA A 129 -14.12 17.13 -5.83
CA ALA A 129 -14.89 16.09 -6.52
C ALA A 129 -15.91 15.40 -5.60
N LEU A 130 -15.70 15.50 -4.30
CA LEU A 130 -16.63 15.01 -3.29
C LEU A 130 -16.71 16.02 -2.14
N VAL A 131 -17.94 16.32 -1.73
CA VAL A 131 -18.24 17.04 -0.48
C VAL A 131 -19.23 16.20 0.31
N ARG A 132 -18.95 15.97 1.59
CA ARG A 132 -19.80 15.21 2.51
C ARG A 132 -19.93 15.93 3.83
N THR A 133 -21.16 15.96 4.37
CA THR A 133 -21.45 16.56 5.67
C THR A 133 -22.22 15.57 6.55
N LEU A 134 -21.94 15.58 7.86
CA LEU A 134 -22.64 14.82 8.88
C LEU A 134 -22.91 15.73 10.07
N GLY A 135 -24.08 15.57 10.70
CA GLY A 135 -24.49 16.37 11.84
C GLY A 135 -25.04 17.75 11.46
N GLU A 136 -25.22 18.61 12.44
CA GLU A 136 -25.77 19.96 12.28
C GLU A 136 -24.70 21.02 12.56
N GLU A 137 -24.50 21.92 11.61
CA GLU A 137 -23.57 23.05 11.79
C GLU A 137 -24.12 24.03 12.84
N ARG A 138 -23.31 24.29 13.85
CA ARG A 138 -23.60 25.28 14.89
C ARG A 138 -22.53 26.37 14.83
N LYS A 139 -22.96 27.64 15.01
CA LYS A 139 -22.07 28.81 15.05
C LYS A 139 -22.12 29.41 16.43
N PRO A 140 -21.25 28.96 17.37
CA PRO A 140 -21.16 29.60 18.68
C PRO A 140 -20.62 31.03 18.59
N ALA A 141 -20.89 31.84 19.63
CA ALA A 141 -20.48 33.22 19.65
C ALA A 141 -18.94 33.41 19.70
N THR A 142 -18.24 32.46 20.31
CA THR A 142 -16.77 32.48 20.43
C THR A 142 -16.18 31.15 20.07
N VAL A 143 -15.33 31.13 19.04
CA VAL A 143 -14.67 29.92 18.53
C VAL A 143 -13.16 30.07 18.61
N ARG A 144 -12.50 28.99 19.04
CA ARG A 144 -11.05 28.80 18.91
C ARG A 144 -10.78 27.70 17.87
N PRO A 145 -10.19 28.04 16.72
CA PRO A 145 -9.83 27.03 15.73
C PRO A 145 -8.57 26.27 16.12
N ILE A 146 -8.50 25.03 15.70
CA ILE A 146 -7.30 24.21 15.67
C ILE A 146 -7.12 23.77 14.21
N GLU A 147 -5.94 23.97 13.66
CA GLU A 147 -5.64 23.61 12.29
C GLU A 147 -4.35 22.79 12.21
N ALA A 148 -4.34 21.80 11.33
CA ALA A 148 -3.16 21.02 11.04
C ALA A 148 -3.16 20.57 9.57
N THR A 149 -1.97 20.55 8.98
CA THR A 149 -1.74 20.02 7.63
C THR A 149 -0.85 18.81 7.74
N TYR A 150 -1.25 17.70 7.10
CA TYR A 150 -0.55 16.42 7.10
C TYR A 150 -0.13 16.04 5.69
N ARG A 151 1.06 15.46 5.56
CA ARG A 151 1.63 15.00 4.29
C ARG A 151 2.00 13.52 4.34
N ALA A 152 1.77 12.84 3.24
CA ALA A 152 2.21 11.46 3.03
C ALA A 152 2.84 11.35 1.63
N PRO A 153 4.10 10.87 1.49
CA PRO A 153 4.80 10.76 0.21
C PRO A 153 4.31 9.57 -0.62
N TYR A 154 4.79 9.42 -1.85
CA TYR A 154 4.66 8.17 -2.59
C TYR A 154 5.42 7.04 -1.90
N LEU A 155 4.92 5.81 -2.01
CA LEU A 155 5.57 4.59 -1.51
C LEU A 155 5.64 3.51 -2.57
N ALA A 156 6.77 2.82 -2.66
CA ALA A 156 6.91 1.60 -3.44
C ALA A 156 6.44 0.36 -2.65
N HIS A 157 6.09 -0.71 -3.37
CA HIS A 157 5.66 -1.98 -2.76
C HIS A 157 6.84 -2.81 -2.23
N THR A 158 7.97 -2.80 -2.95
CA THR A 158 9.24 -3.48 -2.60
C THR A 158 9.04 -4.93 -2.13
N THR A 159 8.33 -5.73 -2.94
CA THR A 159 8.14 -7.16 -2.66
C THR A 159 9.50 -7.87 -2.61
N MET A 160 9.72 -8.82 -1.67
CA MET A 160 10.99 -9.54 -1.56
C MET A 160 11.36 -10.28 -2.85
N GLU A 161 10.41 -10.91 -3.49
CA GLU A 161 10.55 -11.45 -4.84
C GLU A 161 10.38 -10.33 -5.86
N PRO A 162 11.42 -9.92 -6.64
CA PRO A 162 11.28 -8.93 -7.69
C PRO A 162 10.25 -9.32 -8.73
N MET A 163 9.75 -8.35 -9.49
CA MET A 163 8.73 -8.58 -10.50
C MET A 163 9.22 -9.57 -11.57
N ASN A 164 8.46 -10.64 -11.79
CA ASN A 164 8.81 -11.69 -12.75
C ASN A 164 7.57 -12.33 -13.37
N CYS A 165 7.72 -12.84 -14.59
CA CYS A 165 6.69 -13.58 -15.31
C CYS A 165 7.35 -14.47 -16.37
N THR A 166 6.98 -15.74 -16.43
CA THR A 166 7.35 -16.63 -17.52
C THR A 166 6.18 -16.76 -18.48
N ALA A 167 6.42 -16.59 -19.77
CA ALA A 167 5.41 -16.76 -20.81
C ALA A 167 5.94 -17.66 -21.94
N GLN A 168 5.04 -18.41 -22.57
CA GLN A 168 5.30 -19.16 -23.79
C GLN A 168 4.18 -18.91 -24.79
N VAL A 169 4.53 -18.61 -26.04
CA VAL A 169 3.59 -18.45 -27.14
C VAL A 169 3.81 -19.56 -28.14
N THR A 170 2.75 -20.30 -28.44
CA THR A 170 2.74 -21.38 -29.43
C THR A 170 2.05 -20.90 -30.70
N ARG A 171 2.69 -21.12 -31.86
CA ARG A 171 2.22 -20.71 -33.20
C ARG A 171 2.39 -21.85 -34.21
N GLN A 172 1.74 -23.01 -33.98
CA GLN A 172 1.87 -24.20 -34.84
C GLN A 172 0.52 -24.59 -35.45
N GLY A 173 0.27 -24.18 -36.67
CA GLY A 173 -0.99 -24.47 -37.40
C GLY A 173 -2.19 -23.95 -36.60
N ASP A 174 -3.13 -24.85 -36.28
CA ASP A 174 -4.31 -24.50 -35.47
C ASP A 174 -4.02 -24.39 -33.97
N ARG A 175 -2.80 -24.68 -33.52
CA ARG A 175 -2.37 -24.62 -32.11
C ARG A 175 -1.77 -23.25 -31.79
N ASN A 176 -2.62 -22.22 -31.76
CA ASN A 176 -2.22 -20.91 -31.25
C ASN A 176 -2.61 -20.80 -29.79
N GLY A 177 -1.67 -20.43 -28.94
CA GLY A 177 -1.97 -20.32 -27.52
C GLY A 177 -0.89 -19.58 -26.74
N VAL A 178 -1.25 -19.22 -25.52
CA VAL A 178 -0.35 -18.56 -24.56
C VAL A 178 -0.44 -19.27 -23.21
N GLU A 179 0.70 -19.67 -22.69
CA GLU A 179 0.82 -20.11 -21.30
C GLU A 179 1.64 -19.07 -20.51
N VAL A 180 1.16 -18.75 -19.31
CA VAL A 180 1.81 -17.78 -18.41
C VAL A 180 1.96 -18.41 -17.03
N TRP A 181 3.16 -18.36 -16.46
CA TRP A 181 3.45 -18.74 -15.07
C TRP A 181 3.92 -17.48 -14.34
N MET A 182 3.15 -17.04 -13.36
CA MET A 182 3.51 -15.82 -12.63
C MET A 182 2.85 -15.75 -11.25
N PRO A 183 3.53 -15.10 -10.28
CA PRO A 183 2.88 -14.68 -9.04
C PRO A 183 1.96 -13.50 -9.34
N ASN A 184 0.66 -13.64 -9.09
CA ASN A 184 -0.32 -12.59 -9.40
C ASN A 184 -1.48 -12.56 -8.39
N GLN A 185 -2.16 -11.42 -8.32
CA GLN A 185 -3.33 -11.18 -7.46
C GLN A 185 -4.64 -11.12 -8.26
N SER A 186 -4.57 -11.27 -9.61
CA SER A 186 -5.75 -11.13 -10.48
C SER A 186 -5.62 -12.05 -11.71
N PRO A 187 -5.73 -13.39 -11.56
CA PRO A 187 -5.46 -14.33 -12.65
C PRO A 187 -6.38 -14.13 -13.87
N THR A 188 -7.65 -13.78 -13.65
CA THR A 188 -8.60 -13.51 -14.73
C THR A 188 -8.16 -12.31 -15.59
N LEU A 189 -7.65 -11.25 -14.95
CA LEU A 189 -7.14 -10.08 -15.65
C LEU A 189 -5.84 -10.41 -16.40
N MET A 190 -4.93 -11.19 -15.79
CA MET A 190 -3.72 -11.65 -16.47
C MET A 190 -4.05 -12.46 -17.73
N LYS A 191 -5.07 -13.33 -17.65
CA LYS A 191 -5.58 -14.09 -18.79
C LYS A 191 -6.09 -13.19 -19.92
N LEU A 192 -6.89 -12.18 -19.59
CA LEU A 192 -7.41 -11.20 -20.54
C LEU A 192 -6.26 -10.46 -21.26
N ILE A 193 -5.32 -9.94 -20.49
CA ILE A 193 -4.22 -9.11 -21.01
C ILE A 193 -3.22 -9.95 -21.81
N ALA A 194 -2.89 -11.17 -21.37
CA ALA A 194 -2.05 -12.07 -22.15
C ALA A 194 -2.66 -12.37 -23.53
N GLY A 195 -3.96 -12.67 -23.56
CA GLY A 195 -4.69 -12.89 -24.83
C GLY A 195 -4.68 -11.66 -25.74
N LYS A 196 -4.97 -10.47 -25.19
CA LYS A 196 -4.90 -9.20 -25.96
C LYS A 196 -3.50 -8.91 -26.49
N THR A 197 -2.45 -9.17 -25.69
CA THR A 197 -1.07 -8.92 -26.09
C THR A 197 -0.61 -9.84 -27.21
N ALA A 198 -0.99 -11.13 -27.15
CA ALA A 198 -0.62 -12.13 -28.17
C ALA A 198 -1.58 -12.19 -29.35
N ASP A 199 -2.66 -11.41 -29.33
CA ASP A 199 -3.75 -11.47 -30.32
C ASP A 199 -4.35 -12.88 -30.45
N VAL A 200 -4.73 -13.46 -29.30
CA VAL A 200 -5.43 -14.75 -29.26
C VAL A 200 -6.67 -14.69 -28.36
N PRO A 201 -7.70 -15.51 -28.64
CA PRO A 201 -8.87 -15.60 -27.78
C PRO A 201 -8.49 -16.05 -26.37
N GLN A 202 -9.19 -15.57 -25.33
CA GLN A 202 -8.94 -15.96 -23.93
C GLN A 202 -9.04 -17.49 -23.70
N ALA A 203 -9.85 -18.19 -24.49
CA ALA A 203 -9.96 -19.66 -24.42
C ALA A 203 -8.62 -20.38 -24.71
N GLN A 204 -7.73 -19.71 -25.46
CA GLN A 204 -6.38 -20.22 -25.79
C GLN A 204 -5.29 -19.73 -24.83
N VAL A 205 -5.68 -19.09 -23.72
CA VAL A 205 -4.74 -18.62 -22.70
C VAL A 205 -4.88 -19.41 -21.41
N THR A 206 -3.76 -19.93 -20.92
CA THR A 206 -3.65 -20.60 -19.60
C THR A 206 -2.77 -19.77 -18.69
N VAL A 207 -3.25 -19.47 -17.48
CA VAL A 207 -2.48 -18.77 -16.43
C VAL A 207 -2.27 -19.73 -15.25
N HIS A 208 -1.00 -20.03 -14.98
CA HIS A 208 -0.56 -20.80 -13.83
C HIS A 208 -0.11 -19.84 -12.73
N THR A 209 -0.93 -19.70 -11.70
CA THR A 209 -0.59 -18.86 -10.54
C THR A 209 0.37 -19.60 -9.63
N THR A 210 1.58 -19.06 -9.46
CA THR A 210 2.61 -19.56 -8.54
C THR A 210 2.44 -19.00 -7.14
N PHE A 211 3.24 -19.45 -6.16
CA PHE A 211 3.38 -18.72 -4.92
C PHE A 211 3.92 -17.32 -5.17
N LEU A 212 3.56 -16.38 -4.26
CA LEU A 212 4.02 -14.99 -4.30
C LEU A 212 5.07 -14.76 -3.21
N GLY A 213 6.20 -14.19 -3.56
CA GLY A 213 7.21 -13.67 -2.64
C GLY A 213 6.90 -12.23 -2.20
N GLY A 214 5.64 -11.96 -1.87
CA GLY A 214 5.07 -10.66 -1.59
C GLY A 214 4.23 -10.14 -2.76
N GLY A 215 3.19 -9.38 -2.45
CA GLY A 215 2.31 -8.77 -3.46
C GLY A 215 1.95 -7.34 -3.08
N PHE A 216 1.31 -7.19 -1.93
CA PHE A 216 0.91 -5.92 -1.30
C PHE A 216 0.08 -5.00 -2.21
N GLY A 217 -0.46 -5.53 -3.33
CA GLY A 217 -1.18 -4.79 -4.36
C GLY A 217 -0.43 -4.74 -5.71
N ARG A 218 0.90 -4.74 -5.72
CA ARG A 218 1.73 -4.62 -6.93
C ARG A 218 1.43 -5.66 -8.00
N ARG A 219 1.11 -6.88 -7.58
CA ARG A 219 0.88 -8.01 -8.50
C ARG A 219 -0.57 -8.09 -9.03
N ALA A 220 -1.38 -7.04 -8.80
CA ALA A 220 -2.63 -6.81 -9.51
C ALA A 220 -2.39 -6.12 -10.87
N GLU A 221 -1.25 -5.42 -11.03
CA GLU A 221 -0.89 -4.69 -12.25
C GLU A 221 -0.47 -5.63 -13.39
N VAL A 222 -0.63 -5.14 -14.62
CA VAL A 222 -0.56 -5.97 -15.84
C VAL A 222 0.66 -5.69 -16.72
N ASP A 223 1.52 -4.79 -16.30
CA ASP A 223 2.71 -4.35 -17.05
C ASP A 223 3.63 -5.54 -17.36
N LEU A 224 3.90 -6.36 -16.36
CA LEU A 224 4.83 -7.48 -16.48
C LEU A 224 4.32 -8.61 -17.39
N VAL A 225 3.02 -8.94 -17.35
CA VAL A 225 2.46 -9.94 -18.26
C VAL A 225 2.52 -9.47 -19.71
N ARG A 226 2.32 -8.16 -19.96
CA ARG A 226 2.50 -7.57 -21.30
C ARG A 226 3.93 -7.74 -21.80
N GLN A 227 4.93 -7.37 -20.99
CA GLN A 227 6.34 -7.52 -21.35
C GLN A 227 6.72 -8.98 -21.59
N ALA A 228 6.31 -9.89 -20.71
CA ALA A 228 6.65 -11.32 -20.82
C ALA A 228 6.04 -11.96 -22.07
N VAL A 229 4.77 -11.67 -22.37
CA VAL A 229 4.13 -12.19 -23.60
C VAL A 229 4.78 -11.60 -24.85
N THR A 230 5.13 -10.30 -24.85
CA THR A 230 5.87 -9.67 -25.95
C THR A 230 7.23 -10.33 -26.18
N CYS A 231 7.97 -10.63 -25.11
CA CYS A 231 9.23 -11.38 -25.21
C CYS A 231 9.02 -12.82 -25.75
N ALA A 232 7.97 -13.51 -25.32
CA ALA A 232 7.66 -14.84 -25.79
C ALA A 232 7.20 -14.86 -27.26
N MET A 233 6.52 -13.82 -27.74
CA MET A 233 6.17 -13.66 -29.16
C MET A 233 7.40 -13.49 -30.05
N ALA A 234 8.48 -12.90 -29.55
CA ALA A 234 9.74 -12.78 -30.28
C ALA A 234 10.53 -14.11 -30.33
N MET A 235 10.17 -15.08 -29.47
CA MET A 235 10.83 -16.38 -29.36
C MET A 235 9.77 -17.51 -29.39
N PRO A 236 9.02 -17.67 -30.49
CA PRO A 236 7.94 -18.66 -30.58
C PRO A 236 8.42 -20.05 -30.18
N GLU A 237 7.53 -20.83 -29.56
CA GLU A 237 7.75 -22.21 -29.05
C GLU A 237 8.74 -22.32 -27.88
N ARG A 238 9.43 -21.25 -27.51
CA ARG A 238 10.35 -21.24 -26.36
C ARG A 238 9.74 -20.41 -25.21
N PRO A 239 9.73 -20.93 -23.98
CA PRO A 239 9.34 -20.15 -22.83
C PRO A 239 10.39 -19.07 -22.54
N VAL A 240 9.92 -17.86 -22.18
CA VAL A 240 10.79 -16.73 -21.79
C VAL A 240 10.38 -16.24 -20.42
N GLN A 241 11.32 -16.26 -19.48
CA GLN A 241 11.16 -15.67 -18.15
C GLN A 241 11.67 -14.22 -18.13
N VAL A 242 10.77 -13.28 -18.00
CA VAL A 242 11.12 -11.88 -17.73
C VAL A 242 11.33 -11.72 -16.22
N LEU A 243 12.44 -11.12 -15.83
CA LEU A 243 12.76 -10.78 -14.45
C LEU A 243 13.31 -9.34 -14.41
N TRP A 244 12.71 -8.50 -13.59
CA TRP A 244 13.23 -7.17 -13.30
C TRP A 244 14.32 -7.24 -12.22
N SER A 245 15.32 -6.37 -12.32
CA SER A 245 16.19 -6.12 -11.18
C SER A 245 15.44 -5.37 -10.07
N ARG A 246 15.99 -5.31 -8.86
CA ARG A 246 15.39 -4.55 -7.76
C ARG A 246 15.27 -3.07 -8.12
N GLU A 247 16.27 -2.53 -8.82
CA GLU A 247 16.31 -1.14 -9.26
C GLU A 247 15.18 -0.83 -10.24
N GLN A 248 14.88 -1.75 -11.16
CA GLN A 248 13.74 -1.61 -12.06
C GLN A 248 12.40 -1.71 -11.31
N ASP A 249 12.31 -2.61 -10.34
CA ASP A 249 11.11 -2.83 -9.54
C ASP A 249 10.75 -1.59 -8.68
N VAL A 250 11.74 -0.97 -8.03
CA VAL A 250 11.51 0.23 -7.20
C VAL A 250 11.21 1.46 -8.05
N ARG A 251 11.95 1.66 -9.16
CA ARG A 251 11.82 2.85 -10.02
C ARG A 251 10.59 2.85 -10.92
N HIS A 252 9.98 1.68 -11.16
CA HIS A 252 8.85 1.55 -12.10
C HIS A 252 7.64 0.89 -11.44
N ASP A 253 7.43 1.20 -10.18
CA ASP A 253 6.28 0.72 -9.42
C ASP A 253 5.00 1.52 -9.77
N TYR A 254 3.85 1.02 -9.32
CA TYR A 254 2.60 1.76 -9.22
C TYR A 254 2.41 2.16 -7.76
N TYR A 255 2.84 3.36 -7.43
CA TYR A 255 3.07 3.78 -6.05
C TYR A 255 1.79 3.94 -5.24
N ARG A 256 1.89 3.82 -3.91
CA ARG A 256 0.88 4.41 -3.04
C ARG A 256 0.83 5.91 -3.33
N PRO A 257 -0.35 6.50 -3.58
CA PRO A 257 -0.46 7.94 -3.82
C PRO A 257 0.19 8.77 -2.74
N MET A 258 0.88 9.85 -3.13
CA MET A 258 1.12 10.92 -2.19
C MET A 258 -0.22 11.58 -1.84
N ALA A 259 -0.31 12.18 -0.65
CA ALA A 259 -1.53 12.79 -0.17
C ALA A 259 -1.24 13.98 0.74
N LEU A 260 -2.11 14.99 0.65
CA LEU A 260 -2.10 16.17 1.49
C LEU A 260 -3.48 16.31 2.15
N ALA A 261 -3.53 16.53 3.45
CA ALA A 261 -4.78 16.76 4.15
C ALA A 261 -4.68 17.98 5.07
N ARG A 262 -5.64 18.89 4.97
CA ARG A 262 -5.81 19.99 5.93
C ARG A 262 -7.02 19.68 6.79
N TRP A 263 -6.80 19.73 8.09
CA TRP A 263 -7.82 19.56 9.10
C TRP A 263 -8.06 20.85 9.85
N ARG A 264 -9.33 21.09 10.23
CA ARG A 264 -9.76 22.20 11.06
C ARG A 264 -10.81 21.69 12.05
N ALA A 265 -10.63 21.98 13.31
CA ALA A 265 -11.65 21.80 14.33
C ALA A 265 -11.98 23.14 14.97
N GLU A 266 -13.23 23.34 15.36
CA GLU A 266 -13.69 24.53 16.07
C GLU A 266 -14.12 24.18 17.47
N LEU A 267 -13.57 24.88 18.44
CA LEU A 267 -13.89 24.75 19.85
C LEU A 267 -14.68 25.95 20.33
N ASP A 268 -15.89 25.73 20.87
CA ASP A 268 -16.65 26.74 21.58
C ASP A 268 -15.99 27.03 22.93
N THR A 269 -15.63 28.28 23.15
CA THR A 269 -15.00 28.77 24.38
C THR A 269 -15.90 29.71 25.17
N SER A 270 -17.17 29.91 24.81
CA SER A 270 -18.11 30.82 25.44
C SER A 270 -18.56 30.42 26.85
N GLY A 271 -18.48 29.14 27.18
CA GLY A 271 -19.05 28.56 28.39
C GLY A 271 -18.06 27.93 29.39
N GLY A 272 -16.84 28.47 29.51
CA GLY A 272 -15.82 27.94 30.44
C GLY A 272 -14.94 26.86 29.78
N ALA A 273 -15.15 25.53 30.05
CA ALA A 273 -14.36 24.50 29.43
C ALA A 273 -14.65 24.39 27.93
N PRO A 274 -13.62 24.38 27.05
CA PRO A 274 -13.80 24.27 25.60
C PRO A 274 -14.56 23.03 25.20
N LYS A 275 -15.48 23.15 24.23
CA LYS A 275 -16.24 22.02 23.66
C LYS A 275 -16.05 21.94 22.15
N LEU A 276 -15.88 20.73 21.60
CA LEU A 276 -15.83 20.51 20.17
C LEU A 276 -17.18 20.85 19.52
N VAL A 277 -17.15 21.66 18.48
CA VAL A 277 -18.35 22.08 17.73
C VAL A 277 -18.35 21.49 16.33
N SER A 278 -17.25 21.62 15.62
CA SER A 278 -17.14 21.17 14.24
C SER A 278 -15.76 20.59 13.94
N VAL A 279 -15.72 19.71 12.95
CA VAL A 279 -14.49 19.17 12.37
C VAL A 279 -14.63 19.21 10.85
N ALA A 280 -13.64 19.76 10.18
CA ALA A 280 -13.57 19.78 8.73
C ALA A 280 -12.24 19.18 8.24
N LYS A 281 -12.32 18.42 7.17
CA LYS A 281 -11.17 17.85 6.46
C LYS A 281 -11.27 18.19 4.99
N ARG A 282 -10.18 18.73 4.44
CA ARG A 282 -9.96 18.81 3.00
C ARG A 282 -8.75 18.00 2.65
N GLN A 283 -8.84 17.12 1.64
CA GLN A 283 -7.72 16.29 1.21
C GLN A 283 -7.52 16.33 -0.30
N VAL A 284 -6.26 16.19 -0.71
CA VAL A 284 -5.82 16.07 -2.10
C VAL A 284 -5.05 14.77 -2.24
N ALA A 285 -5.44 13.92 -3.17
CA ALA A 285 -4.75 12.68 -3.50
C ALA A 285 -5.12 12.19 -4.89
N GLN A 286 -4.25 11.37 -5.51
CA GLN A 286 -4.61 10.58 -6.69
C GLN A 286 -5.48 9.39 -6.27
N SER A 287 -6.23 8.83 -7.23
CA SER A 287 -7.16 7.71 -7.00
C SER A 287 -6.72 6.47 -7.76
N PRO A 288 -6.15 5.44 -7.10
CA PRO A 288 -5.84 4.16 -7.73
C PRO A 288 -7.05 3.48 -8.37
N THR A 289 -8.22 3.51 -7.72
CA THR A 289 -9.45 2.90 -8.24
C THR A 289 -9.97 3.59 -9.49
N ASP A 290 -9.63 4.83 -9.73
CA ASP A 290 -10.00 5.55 -10.94
C ASP A 290 -8.93 5.41 -12.05
N GLN A 291 -7.65 5.40 -11.70
CA GLN A 291 -6.55 5.27 -12.66
C GLN A 291 -6.37 3.83 -13.17
N PHE A 292 -6.55 2.82 -12.33
CA PHE A 292 -6.34 1.43 -12.71
C PHE A 292 -7.23 0.97 -13.89
N PRO A 293 -8.55 1.16 -13.89
CA PRO A 293 -9.39 0.81 -15.02
C PRO A 293 -9.04 1.59 -16.29
N ALA A 294 -8.65 2.85 -16.16
CA ALA A 294 -8.27 3.68 -17.30
C ALA A 294 -7.03 3.11 -18.01
N ARG A 295 -5.94 2.83 -17.31
CA ARG A 295 -4.70 2.32 -17.92
C ARG A 295 -4.77 0.84 -18.33
N VAL A 296 -5.55 0.01 -17.62
CA VAL A 296 -5.59 -1.44 -17.85
C VAL A 296 -6.63 -1.81 -18.91
N LEU A 297 -7.79 -1.18 -18.86
CA LEU A 297 -8.94 -1.51 -19.70
C LEU A 297 -9.27 -0.44 -20.76
N GLY A 298 -8.60 0.72 -20.70
CA GLY A 298 -8.89 1.86 -21.59
C GLY A 298 -10.20 2.57 -21.27
N LEU A 299 -10.69 2.44 -20.03
CA LEU A 299 -11.91 3.13 -19.59
C LEU A 299 -11.60 4.63 -19.35
N PRO A 300 -12.59 5.53 -19.51
CA PRO A 300 -12.36 6.94 -19.25
C PRO A 300 -12.08 7.20 -17.77
N TRP A 301 -11.12 8.08 -17.50
CA TRP A 301 -10.88 8.59 -16.15
C TRP A 301 -12.06 9.44 -15.68
N GLN A 302 -12.58 9.15 -14.48
CA GLN A 302 -13.80 9.77 -13.97
C GLN A 302 -13.54 10.90 -12.96
N GLY A 303 -12.30 11.07 -12.51
CA GLY A 303 -11.95 12.05 -11.49
C GLY A 303 -12.59 11.77 -10.13
N LYS A 304 -12.84 10.51 -9.80
CA LYS A 304 -13.44 10.10 -8.52
C LYS A 304 -12.38 9.91 -7.46
N PRO A 305 -12.59 10.40 -6.22
CA PRO A 305 -11.69 10.14 -5.11
C PRO A 305 -11.64 8.65 -4.77
N GLU A 306 -10.51 8.22 -4.20
CA GLU A 306 -10.35 6.86 -3.67
C GLU A 306 -11.39 6.60 -2.56
N GLY A 307 -12.24 5.60 -2.75
CA GLY A 307 -13.36 5.29 -1.85
C GLY A 307 -12.92 5.09 -0.41
N ASN A 308 -11.86 4.31 -0.20
CA ASN A 308 -11.30 4.01 1.12
C ASN A 308 -10.67 5.24 1.81
N ALA A 309 -10.35 6.29 1.06
CA ALA A 309 -9.81 7.54 1.61
C ALA A 309 -10.88 8.52 2.07
N VAL A 310 -12.12 8.32 1.64
CA VAL A 310 -13.25 9.23 1.89
C VAL A 310 -14.37 8.59 2.72
N GLU A 311 -14.06 7.55 3.47
CA GLU A 311 -15.02 6.93 4.40
C GLU A 311 -15.37 7.85 5.57
N ASN A 312 -16.57 7.66 6.13
CA ASN A 312 -16.98 8.39 7.32
C ASN A 312 -16.14 7.99 8.53
N PRO A 313 -15.73 8.94 9.38
CA PRO A 313 -15.09 8.61 10.64
C PRO A 313 -16.07 7.87 11.57
N PRO A 314 -15.58 6.94 12.41
CA PRO A 314 -16.43 6.25 13.38
C PRO A 314 -16.89 7.15 14.54
N TYR A 315 -16.33 8.34 14.64
CA TYR A 315 -16.51 9.27 15.74
C TYR A 315 -17.79 10.12 15.58
N ALA A 316 -18.56 10.25 16.63
CA ALA A 316 -19.76 11.07 16.68
C ALA A 316 -19.40 12.56 16.86
N PHE A 317 -18.75 13.16 15.84
CA PHE A 317 -18.53 14.61 15.82
C PHE A 317 -19.86 15.36 15.75
N PRO A 318 -20.00 16.51 16.46
CA PRO A 318 -21.22 17.32 16.38
C PRO A 318 -21.55 17.76 14.96
N PHE A 319 -20.53 18.19 14.22
CA PHE A 319 -20.56 18.45 12.79
C PHE A 319 -19.26 17.97 12.15
N TYR A 320 -19.36 17.32 11.00
CA TYR A 320 -18.22 16.89 10.20
C TYR A 320 -18.40 17.26 8.74
N LYS A 321 -17.38 17.87 8.14
CA LYS A 321 -17.31 18.16 6.70
C LYS A 321 -16.06 17.56 6.08
N LEU A 322 -16.24 16.80 4.98
CA LEU A 322 -15.15 16.28 4.16
C LEU A 322 -15.22 16.88 2.76
N GLU A 323 -14.12 17.39 2.28
CA GLU A 323 -13.88 17.76 0.88
C GLU A 323 -12.72 16.96 0.33
N ALA A 324 -12.90 16.30 -0.83
CA ALA A 324 -11.86 15.56 -1.51
C ALA A 324 -11.62 16.12 -2.91
N VAL A 325 -10.38 16.47 -3.19
CA VAL A 325 -9.90 16.94 -4.49
C VAL A 325 -9.03 15.82 -5.08
N VAL A 326 -9.28 15.46 -6.34
CA VAL A 326 -8.48 14.46 -7.04
C VAL A 326 -7.35 15.14 -7.78
N ALA A 327 -6.12 14.71 -7.49
CA ALA A 327 -4.94 15.17 -8.22
C ALA A 327 -4.81 14.43 -9.56
N ASP A 328 -4.02 14.98 -10.47
CA ASP A 328 -3.77 14.42 -11.79
C ASP A 328 -3.02 13.06 -11.75
N GLY A 329 -2.79 12.49 -12.93
CA GLY A 329 -2.15 11.18 -13.13
C GLY A 329 -0.68 11.24 -13.51
N SER A 330 0.06 12.30 -13.15
CA SER A 330 1.47 12.49 -13.53
C SER A 330 2.39 11.33 -13.11
N VAL A 331 2.15 10.76 -11.92
CA VAL A 331 2.86 9.58 -11.42
C VAL A 331 1.89 8.40 -11.38
N PRO A 332 2.27 7.21 -11.89
CA PRO A 332 1.40 6.04 -11.85
C PRO A 332 1.19 5.55 -10.42
N VAL A 333 -0.06 5.39 -10.00
CA VAL A 333 -0.43 4.92 -8.68
C VAL A 333 -1.21 3.62 -8.72
N GLY A 334 -1.06 2.81 -7.68
CA GLY A 334 -1.68 1.49 -7.55
C GLY A 334 -2.14 1.16 -6.13
N PHE A 335 -2.55 -0.09 -5.96
CA PHE A 335 -3.15 -0.59 -4.72
C PHE A 335 -2.05 -1.01 -3.71
N TRP A 336 -1.47 -0.06 -3.01
CA TRP A 336 -0.57 -0.37 -1.91
C TRP A 336 -1.38 -0.83 -0.68
N ARG A 337 -0.88 -1.81 0.08
CA ARG A 337 -1.58 -2.47 1.20
C ARG A 337 -2.38 -1.49 2.04
N SER A 338 -3.69 -1.68 2.11
CA SER A 338 -4.73 -0.84 2.73
C SER A 338 -5.17 0.39 1.91
N VAL A 339 -4.67 0.57 0.70
CA VAL A 339 -5.09 1.60 -0.27
C VAL A 339 -5.23 2.98 0.39
N GLY A 340 -6.39 3.63 0.29
CA GLY A 340 -6.63 4.95 0.87
C GLY A 340 -6.58 4.99 2.40
N HIS A 341 -6.89 3.87 3.09
CA HIS A 341 -6.76 3.81 4.56
C HIS A 341 -5.32 4.01 5.02
N SER A 342 -4.31 3.62 4.23
CA SER A 342 -2.90 3.63 4.61
C SER A 342 -2.36 5.02 5.00
N HIS A 343 -2.84 6.07 4.34
CA HIS A 343 -2.44 7.46 4.64
C HIS A 343 -3.52 8.23 5.40
N THR A 344 -4.81 7.94 5.12
CA THR A 344 -5.87 8.68 5.81
C THR A 344 -5.98 8.36 7.28
N ALA A 345 -5.65 7.14 7.71
CA ALA A 345 -5.60 6.81 9.14
C ALA A 345 -4.58 7.67 9.89
N PHE A 346 -3.42 7.94 9.28
CA PHE A 346 -2.43 8.84 9.86
C PHE A 346 -2.99 10.24 10.06
N PHE A 347 -3.64 10.79 9.05
CA PHE A 347 -4.23 12.12 9.11
C PHE A 347 -5.35 12.21 10.15
N ASP A 348 -6.27 11.25 10.10
CA ASP A 348 -7.49 11.24 10.90
C ASP A 348 -7.16 11.06 12.39
N GLU A 349 -6.39 10.05 12.72
CA GLU A 349 -6.10 9.67 14.11
C GLU A 349 -5.09 10.59 14.80
N SER A 350 -4.15 11.17 14.04
CA SER A 350 -3.26 12.18 14.59
C SER A 350 -4.02 13.48 14.92
N PHE A 351 -4.96 13.90 14.05
CA PHE A 351 -5.74 15.10 14.33
C PHE A 351 -6.75 14.91 15.46
N VAL A 352 -7.37 13.73 15.58
CA VAL A 352 -8.23 13.39 16.74
C VAL A 352 -7.46 13.50 18.05
N ASP A 353 -6.20 13.09 18.06
CA ASP A 353 -5.31 13.24 19.21
C ASP A 353 -4.99 14.71 19.50
N GLU A 354 -4.75 15.54 18.49
CA GLU A 354 -4.54 16.99 18.65
C GLU A 354 -5.78 17.68 19.25
N ILE A 355 -6.98 17.28 18.83
CA ILE A 355 -8.24 17.80 19.42
C ILE A 355 -8.33 17.41 20.90
N ALA A 356 -8.03 16.15 21.26
CA ALA A 356 -8.06 15.70 22.65
C ALA A 356 -7.15 16.55 23.54
N VAL A 357 -5.90 16.76 23.10
CA VAL A 357 -4.93 17.58 23.83
C VAL A 357 -5.39 19.04 23.96
N ALA A 358 -5.94 19.62 22.90
CA ALA A 358 -6.46 21.00 22.94
C ALA A 358 -7.66 21.17 23.87
N LEU A 359 -8.43 20.10 24.07
CA LEU A 359 -9.52 20.02 25.05
C LEU A 359 -9.03 19.65 26.46
N LYS A 360 -7.73 19.39 26.65
CA LYS A 360 -7.12 18.86 27.89
C LYS A 360 -7.73 17.55 28.34
N LYS A 361 -8.08 16.69 27.37
CA LYS A 361 -8.60 15.34 27.60
C LYS A 361 -7.55 14.28 27.31
N ASP A 362 -7.61 13.18 28.03
CA ASP A 362 -6.85 11.98 27.69
C ASP A 362 -7.27 11.49 26.30
N PRO A 363 -6.31 11.17 25.41
CA PRO A 363 -6.63 10.77 24.02
C PRO A 363 -7.47 9.49 23.91
N PHE A 364 -7.33 8.54 24.83
CA PHE A 364 -8.17 7.34 24.87
C PHE A 364 -9.60 7.69 25.32
N GLU A 365 -9.74 8.44 26.43
CA GLU A 365 -11.03 8.85 26.94
C GLU A 365 -11.82 9.72 25.95
N PHE A 366 -11.13 10.62 25.24
CA PHE A 366 -11.77 11.43 24.20
C PHE A 366 -12.34 10.58 23.08
N ARG A 367 -11.58 9.57 22.58
CA ARG A 367 -12.07 8.62 21.58
C ARG A 367 -13.24 7.80 22.11
N ARG A 368 -13.16 7.35 23.35
CA ARG A 368 -14.20 6.58 24.03
C ARG A 368 -15.53 7.35 24.09
N GLU A 369 -15.50 8.62 24.45
CA GLU A 369 -16.69 9.48 24.45
C GLU A 369 -17.33 9.60 23.05
N LEU A 370 -16.53 9.73 22.00
CA LEU A 370 -17.00 9.88 20.64
C LEU A 370 -17.50 8.56 20.00
N LEU A 371 -17.19 7.40 20.60
CA LEU A 371 -17.54 6.08 20.08
C LEU A 371 -18.79 5.45 20.73
N THR A 372 -19.50 6.16 21.59
CA THR A 372 -20.66 5.62 22.32
C THR A 372 -21.76 5.04 21.43
N LYS A 373 -21.89 5.54 20.19
CA LYS A 373 -22.83 5.02 19.17
C LYS A 373 -22.27 3.85 18.36
N ASN A 374 -21.00 3.48 18.55
CA ASN A 374 -20.28 2.45 17.80
C ASN A 374 -19.67 1.39 18.74
N PRO A 375 -20.47 0.52 19.36
CA PRO A 375 -20.02 -0.38 20.43
C PRO A 375 -18.94 -1.38 19.99
N ARG A 376 -18.90 -1.79 18.72
CA ARG A 376 -17.82 -2.63 18.18
C ARG A 376 -16.48 -1.90 18.23
N HIS A 377 -16.44 -0.66 17.73
CA HIS A 377 -15.23 0.18 17.75
C HIS A 377 -14.77 0.47 19.18
N LEU A 378 -15.74 0.79 20.05
CA LEU A 378 -15.48 1.06 21.46
C LEU A 378 -14.82 -0.14 22.15
N LYS A 379 -15.35 -1.35 21.99
CA LYS A 379 -14.79 -2.56 22.59
C LYS A 379 -13.38 -2.87 22.11
N VAL A 380 -13.10 -2.65 20.82
CA VAL A 380 -11.76 -2.85 20.25
C VAL A 380 -10.77 -1.83 20.81
N LEU A 381 -11.16 -0.56 20.90
CA LEU A 381 -10.35 0.51 21.49
C LEU A 381 -10.04 0.24 22.97
N GLU A 382 -11.05 -0.10 23.75
CA GLU A 382 -10.92 -0.41 25.18
C GLU A 382 -10.03 -1.64 25.42
N THR A 383 -10.14 -2.66 24.57
CA THR A 383 -9.26 -3.84 24.63
C THR A 383 -7.80 -3.46 24.39
N ALA A 384 -7.50 -2.70 23.32
CA ALA A 384 -6.14 -2.27 23.04
C ALA A 384 -5.54 -1.44 24.17
N ALA A 385 -6.29 -0.48 24.69
CA ALA A 385 -5.86 0.38 25.79
C ALA A 385 -5.60 -0.41 27.10
N LYS A 386 -6.53 -1.30 27.46
CA LYS A 386 -6.41 -2.15 28.65
C LYS A 386 -5.17 -3.05 28.59
N GLU A 387 -5.01 -3.77 27.48
CA GLU A 387 -3.93 -4.74 27.29
C GLU A 387 -2.54 -4.06 27.15
N ALA A 388 -2.51 -2.82 26.63
CA ALA A 388 -1.31 -1.99 26.65
C ALA A 388 -1.00 -1.39 28.03
N GLY A 389 -1.93 -1.47 28.98
CA GLY A 389 -1.81 -0.80 30.27
C GLY A 389 -1.87 0.72 30.16
N TRP A 390 -2.82 1.24 29.36
CA TRP A 390 -3.05 2.68 29.25
C TRP A 390 -3.21 3.33 30.64
N GLY A 391 -2.63 4.50 30.83
CA GLY A 391 -2.61 5.20 32.13
C GLY A 391 -1.54 4.73 33.13
N LYS A 392 -0.87 3.58 32.91
CA LYS A 392 0.29 3.20 33.74
C LYS A 392 1.51 4.05 33.40
N PRO A 393 2.33 4.45 34.38
CA PRO A 393 3.53 5.23 34.13
C PRO A 393 4.50 4.50 33.19
N LEU A 394 5.25 5.27 32.42
CA LEU A 394 6.32 4.81 31.53
C LEU A 394 7.66 5.34 32.05
N PRO A 395 8.79 4.73 31.63
CA PRO A 395 10.12 5.31 31.81
C PRO A 395 10.21 6.74 31.26
N ALA A 396 11.19 7.48 31.72
CA ALA A 396 11.53 8.78 31.14
C ALA A 396 11.79 8.63 29.62
N ASP A 397 11.56 9.69 28.87
CA ASP A 397 11.73 9.74 27.41
C ASP A 397 10.87 8.72 26.63
N SER A 398 9.84 8.17 27.27
CA SER A 398 8.91 7.22 26.65
C SER A 398 7.50 7.78 26.56
N GLY A 399 6.75 7.34 25.54
CA GLY A 399 5.37 7.75 25.33
C GLY A 399 4.50 6.61 24.79
N ARG A 400 3.20 6.69 25.05
CA ARG A 400 2.17 5.85 24.44
C ARG A 400 1.30 6.68 23.52
N GLY A 401 0.98 6.11 22.36
CA GLY A 401 0.00 6.67 21.44
C GLY A 401 -0.99 5.61 21.01
N ILE A 402 -2.23 6.02 20.81
CA ILE A 402 -3.33 5.14 20.43
C ILE A 402 -3.95 5.60 19.11
N ALA A 403 -4.35 4.63 18.28
CA ALA A 403 -5.08 4.88 17.05
C ALA A 403 -6.06 3.75 16.77
N LEU A 404 -7.15 4.08 16.06
CA LEU A 404 -8.23 3.18 15.68
C LEU A 404 -8.57 3.33 14.19
N ARG A 405 -8.71 2.24 13.45
CA ARG A 405 -9.22 2.28 12.07
C ARG A 405 -10.13 1.11 11.77
N ALA A 406 -11.28 1.38 11.17
CA ALA A 406 -12.09 0.38 10.51
C ALA A 406 -11.69 0.30 9.03
N SER A 407 -11.54 -0.91 8.51
CA SER A 407 -11.27 -1.16 7.09
C SER A 407 -11.61 -2.59 6.71
N TYR A 408 -12.11 -2.80 5.50
CA TYR A 408 -12.45 -4.13 4.96
C TYR A 408 -13.36 -4.97 5.88
N GLY A 409 -14.28 -4.31 6.62
CA GLY A 409 -15.20 -4.96 7.54
C GLY A 409 -14.60 -5.35 8.90
N SER A 410 -13.31 -5.12 9.11
CA SER A 410 -12.62 -5.31 10.37
C SER A 410 -12.34 -3.98 11.06
N ILE A 411 -12.18 -4.02 12.38
CA ILE A 411 -11.84 -2.86 13.21
C ILE A 411 -10.55 -3.18 13.95
N VAL A 412 -9.55 -2.31 13.85
CA VAL A 412 -8.25 -2.48 14.51
C VAL A 412 -7.92 -1.26 15.34
N ALA A 413 -7.52 -1.45 16.59
CA ALA A 413 -6.90 -0.45 17.43
C ALA A 413 -5.47 -0.87 17.77
N GLN A 414 -4.55 0.08 17.75
CA GLN A 414 -3.15 -0.15 18.13
C GLN A 414 -2.71 0.88 19.16
N VAL A 415 -1.95 0.41 20.13
CA VAL A 415 -1.21 1.26 21.08
C VAL A 415 0.26 1.00 20.85
N ALA A 416 0.98 2.05 20.43
CA ALA A 416 2.43 2.01 20.30
C ALA A 416 3.11 2.60 21.54
N GLU A 417 4.19 1.97 22.00
CA GLU A 417 5.11 2.52 22.99
C GLU A 417 6.43 2.83 22.33
N VAL A 418 6.88 4.06 22.50
CA VAL A 418 8.15 4.54 21.94
C VAL A 418 9.07 5.05 23.04
N THR A 419 10.37 5.03 22.76
CA THR A 419 11.39 5.77 23.51
C THR A 419 12.07 6.73 22.54
N VAL A 420 12.31 7.95 22.98
CA VAL A 420 13.02 8.98 22.20
C VAL A 420 14.25 9.40 22.99
N ALA A 421 15.37 8.71 22.78
CA ALA A 421 16.62 9.02 23.42
C ALA A 421 17.22 10.32 22.83
N ASP A 422 17.76 11.16 23.72
CA ASP A 422 18.43 12.43 23.36
C ASP A 422 17.57 13.36 22.45
N GLY A 423 16.25 13.22 22.49
CA GLY A 423 15.32 13.99 21.66
C GLY A 423 15.42 13.72 20.15
N LYS A 424 16.15 12.70 19.71
CA LYS A 424 16.46 12.41 18.30
C LYS A 424 16.35 10.93 17.92
N THR A 425 16.74 10.00 18.80
CA THR A 425 16.77 8.57 18.47
C THR A 425 15.45 7.93 18.85
N LEU A 426 14.61 7.68 17.85
CA LEU A 426 13.33 7.01 18.00
C LEU A 426 13.50 5.49 18.01
N GLN A 427 12.89 4.83 18.98
CA GLN A 427 12.74 3.39 18.99
C GLN A 427 11.29 3.02 19.35
N VAL A 428 10.64 2.25 18.49
CA VAL A 428 9.33 1.66 18.78
C VAL A 428 9.57 0.37 19.58
N LYS A 429 9.18 0.37 20.86
CA LYS A 429 9.46 -0.72 21.78
C LYS A 429 8.42 -1.82 21.73
N ARG A 430 7.15 -1.43 21.71
CA ARG A 430 6.03 -2.35 21.79
C ARG A 430 4.84 -1.85 20.99
N VAL A 431 4.10 -2.78 20.39
CA VAL A 431 2.80 -2.50 19.79
C VAL A 431 1.78 -3.51 20.31
N THR A 432 0.75 -3.01 20.97
CA THR A 432 -0.41 -3.78 21.40
C THR A 432 -1.54 -3.56 20.41
N CYS A 433 -1.98 -4.62 19.75
CA CYS A 433 -3.00 -4.59 18.71
C CYS A 433 -4.26 -5.34 19.17
N ALA A 434 -5.42 -4.75 19.01
CA ALA A 434 -6.71 -5.42 19.15
C ALA A 434 -7.46 -5.40 17.83
N ILE A 435 -8.05 -6.52 17.43
CA ILE A 435 -8.81 -6.66 16.18
C ILE A 435 -10.16 -7.35 16.42
N ASP A 436 -11.23 -6.77 15.89
CA ASP A 436 -12.49 -7.43 15.62
C ASP A 436 -12.64 -7.63 14.11
N CYS A 437 -12.52 -8.85 13.64
CA CYS A 437 -12.77 -9.25 12.26
C CYS A 437 -14.04 -10.12 12.12
N GLY A 438 -14.90 -10.11 13.14
CA GLY A 438 -16.04 -11.03 13.23
C GLY A 438 -15.60 -12.49 13.44
N PRO A 439 -16.28 -13.46 12.86
CA PRO A 439 -15.94 -14.87 13.03
C PRO A 439 -14.52 -15.21 12.59
N VAL A 440 -13.69 -15.64 13.52
CA VAL A 440 -12.29 -16.01 13.27
C VAL A 440 -12.22 -17.43 12.74
N VAL A 441 -11.73 -17.62 11.52
CA VAL A 441 -11.54 -18.95 10.91
C VAL A 441 -10.27 -19.62 11.46
N ASN A 442 -9.13 -18.90 11.42
CA ASN A 442 -7.86 -19.39 11.97
C ASN A 442 -7.17 -18.27 12.76
N PRO A 443 -7.16 -18.33 14.10
CA PRO A 443 -6.60 -17.27 14.94
C PRO A 443 -5.10 -17.06 14.76
N ALA A 444 -4.33 -18.08 14.41
CA ALA A 444 -2.90 -17.94 14.14
C ALA A 444 -2.64 -17.11 12.89
N ILE A 445 -3.45 -17.30 11.83
CA ILE A 445 -3.33 -16.52 10.59
C ILE A 445 -3.74 -15.06 10.83
N VAL A 446 -4.79 -14.79 11.62
CA VAL A 446 -5.18 -13.41 11.94
C VAL A 446 -4.05 -12.68 12.66
N ARG A 447 -3.43 -13.31 13.66
CA ARG A 447 -2.27 -12.73 14.38
C ARG A 447 -1.10 -12.45 13.43
N ALA A 448 -0.71 -13.42 12.62
CA ALA A 448 0.38 -13.26 11.63
C ALA A 448 0.11 -12.11 10.64
N GLN A 449 -1.15 -11.93 10.20
CA GLN A 449 -1.52 -10.82 9.32
C GLN A 449 -1.45 -9.47 10.03
N MET A 450 -1.83 -9.39 11.31
CA MET A 450 -1.69 -8.15 12.10
C MET A 450 -0.21 -7.79 12.30
N GLU A 451 0.60 -8.74 12.74
CA GLU A 451 2.05 -8.54 12.92
C GLU A 451 2.73 -8.10 11.62
N SER A 452 2.43 -8.78 10.50
CA SER A 452 2.91 -8.39 9.18
C SER A 452 2.44 -6.99 8.76
N GLY A 453 1.15 -6.66 9.00
CA GLY A 453 0.59 -5.34 8.69
C GLY A 453 1.25 -4.22 9.49
N ILE A 454 1.51 -4.46 10.78
CA ILE A 454 2.20 -3.53 11.68
C ILE A 454 3.63 -3.26 11.16
N ILE A 455 4.42 -4.29 10.87
CA ILE A 455 5.80 -4.12 10.38
C ILE A 455 5.84 -3.41 9.05
N TYR A 456 4.93 -3.75 8.11
CA TYR A 456 4.86 -3.13 6.80
C TYR A 456 4.47 -1.64 6.89
N GLY A 457 3.47 -1.32 7.72
CA GLY A 457 3.05 0.05 7.98
C GLY A 457 4.10 0.85 8.77
N LEU A 458 4.82 0.22 9.68
CA LEU A 458 5.89 0.85 10.45
C LEU A 458 7.09 1.18 9.55
N SER A 459 7.45 0.31 8.61
CA SER A 459 8.48 0.59 7.60
C SER A 459 8.14 1.84 6.79
N ALA A 460 6.88 1.93 6.34
CA ALA A 460 6.39 3.12 5.64
C ALA A 460 6.38 4.37 6.54
N ALA A 461 6.01 4.23 7.82
CA ALA A 461 5.93 5.36 8.75
C ALA A 461 7.30 5.93 9.12
N LEU A 462 8.35 5.11 9.18
CA LEU A 462 9.67 5.52 9.65
C LEU A 462 10.65 5.86 8.51
N TYR A 463 10.54 5.17 7.36
CA TYR A 463 11.56 5.20 6.32
C TYR A 463 11.01 5.46 4.91
N GLY A 464 9.79 4.98 4.62
CA GLY A 464 9.27 4.92 3.26
C GLY A 464 9.02 6.29 2.64
N GLU A 465 9.75 6.60 1.58
CA GLU A 465 9.56 7.80 0.76
C GLU A 465 10.10 7.56 -0.65
N ILE A 466 9.30 7.82 -1.66
CA ILE A 466 9.73 7.88 -3.06
C ILE A 466 9.73 9.33 -3.47
N THR A 467 10.89 9.79 -3.96
CA THR A 467 11.13 11.13 -4.48
C THR A 467 11.50 11.10 -5.96
N LEU A 468 11.22 12.19 -6.63
CA LEU A 468 11.46 12.36 -8.07
C LEU A 468 12.41 13.52 -8.31
N ALA A 469 13.31 13.32 -9.27
CA ALA A 469 14.13 14.35 -9.88
C ALA A 469 14.19 14.12 -11.40
N ASN A 470 14.02 15.18 -12.21
CA ASN A 470 14.07 15.12 -13.66
C ASN A 470 13.17 14.01 -14.26
N GLY A 471 11.94 13.88 -13.77
CA GLY A 471 10.95 12.91 -14.25
C GLY A 471 11.21 11.46 -13.88
N ALA A 472 12.26 11.16 -13.10
CA ALA A 472 12.67 9.83 -12.68
C ALA A 472 12.64 9.67 -11.16
N VAL A 473 12.45 8.44 -10.70
CA VAL A 473 12.52 8.10 -9.28
C VAL A 473 13.97 8.02 -8.83
N GLU A 474 14.29 8.64 -7.71
CA GLU A 474 15.64 8.68 -7.15
C GLU A 474 16.01 7.36 -6.45
N GLN A 475 15.08 6.80 -5.66
CA GLN A 475 15.30 5.54 -4.94
C GLN A 475 15.38 4.36 -5.91
N SER A 476 16.19 3.39 -5.55
CA SER A 476 16.47 2.25 -6.42
C SER A 476 16.44 0.90 -5.71
N ASN A 477 16.94 0.82 -4.48
CA ASN A 477 17.09 -0.44 -3.76
C ASN A 477 17.02 -0.21 -2.24
N PHE A 478 17.12 -1.25 -1.43
CA PHE A 478 17.04 -1.17 0.04
C PHE A 478 18.08 -0.27 0.72
N PRO A 479 19.25 0.06 0.17
CA PRO A 479 20.13 1.09 0.76
C PRO A 479 19.54 2.50 0.75
N ASP A 480 18.68 2.82 -0.21
CA ASP A 480 18.03 4.13 -0.37
C ASP A 480 16.50 4.10 -0.21
N TYR A 481 15.93 2.91 0.01
CA TYR A 481 14.53 2.68 0.37
C TYR A 481 14.45 1.65 1.51
N ASP A 482 14.75 2.10 2.73
CA ASP A 482 14.93 1.23 3.91
C ASP A 482 13.59 0.69 4.45
N ALA A 483 13.69 -0.36 5.27
CA ALA A 483 12.57 -1.01 5.93
C ALA A 483 12.96 -1.45 7.35
N VAL A 484 11.96 -1.64 8.22
CA VAL A 484 12.17 -2.19 9.56
C VAL A 484 12.84 -3.56 9.47
N ARG A 485 14.00 -3.68 10.11
CA ARG A 485 14.77 -4.92 10.20
C ARG A 485 14.38 -5.72 11.43
N LEU A 486 14.69 -7.00 11.45
CA LEU A 486 14.34 -7.88 12.56
C LEU A 486 14.87 -7.36 13.93
N ALA A 487 16.06 -6.76 13.95
CA ALA A 487 16.66 -6.18 15.15
C ALA A 487 15.89 -4.96 15.70
N ASP A 488 15.18 -4.23 14.82
CA ASP A 488 14.46 -3.00 15.16
C ASP A 488 12.95 -3.23 15.30
N ALA A 489 12.49 -4.47 15.05
CA ALA A 489 11.10 -4.81 15.16
C ALA A 489 10.61 -4.73 16.60
N PRO A 490 9.48 -4.04 16.87
CA PRO A 490 8.92 -3.94 18.22
C PRO A 490 8.40 -5.29 18.72
N ALA A 491 8.33 -5.46 20.04
CA ALA A 491 7.55 -6.54 20.62
C ALA A 491 6.06 -6.33 20.28
N MET A 492 5.39 -7.35 19.75
CA MET A 492 4.00 -7.25 19.33
C MET A 492 3.10 -8.22 20.10
N THR A 493 1.92 -7.76 20.47
CA THR A 493 0.85 -8.59 21.02
C THR A 493 -0.45 -8.33 20.29
N VAL A 494 -1.15 -9.39 19.87
CA VAL A 494 -2.40 -9.29 19.11
C VAL A 494 -3.55 -9.95 19.87
N HIS A 495 -4.57 -9.18 20.16
CA HIS A 495 -5.77 -9.58 20.89
C HIS A 495 -6.95 -9.67 19.91
N LEU A 496 -7.55 -10.86 19.81
CA LEU A 496 -8.74 -11.09 18.99
C LEU A 496 -9.98 -10.75 19.83
N VAL A 497 -10.76 -9.79 19.37
CA VAL A 497 -11.95 -9.29 20.07
C VAL A 497 -13.21 -9.89 19.43
N ASP A 498 -14.03 -10.56 20.24
CA ASP A 498 -15.35 -11.02 19.80
C ASP A 498 -16.41 -10.03 20.24
N THR A 499 -17.03 -9.36 19.28
CA THR A 499 -18.14 -8.42 19.53
C THR A 499 -19.50 -9.04 19.18
N GLY A 500 -19.55 -10.32 18.80
CA GLY A 500 -20.75 -10.98 18.33
C GLY A 500 -21.15 -10.65 16.89
N SER A 501 -20.27 -10.00 16.11
CA SER A 501 -20.54 -9.75 14.69
C SER A 501 -20.63 -11.05 13.90
N SER A 502 -21.63 -11.16 13.03
CA SER A 502 -21.75 -12.28 12.09
C SER A 502 -21.01 -12.05 10.77
N PHE A 503 -20.60 -10.81 10.49
CA PHE A 503 -19.87 -10.45 9.28
C PHE A 503 -18.39 -10.82 9.41
N VAL A 504 -17.87 -11.55 8.43
CA VAL A 504 -16.44 -11.92 8.35
C VAL A 504 -15.68 -10.81 7.63
N GLY A 505 -14.88 -10.06 8.38
CA GLY A 505 -14.03 -9.00 7.85
C GLY A 505 -12.71 -9.51 7.27
N GLY A 506 -12.09 -8.72 6.39
CA GLY A 506 -10.75 -8.96 5.88
C GLY A 506 -9.70 -8.78 6.96
N VAL A 507 -8.61 -9.56 6.92
CA VAL A 507 -7.51 -9.46 7.89
C VAL A 507 -6.15 -9.19 7.25
N GLY A 508 -6.07 -9.23 5.92
CA GLY A 508 -4.80 -9.04 5.20
C GLY A 508 -4.23 -7.62 5.27
N GLU A 509 -5.08 -6.62 5.47
CA GLU A 509 -4.74 -5.20 5.34
C GLU A 509 -4.96 -4.35 6.60
N PRO A 510 -5.99 -4.62 7.45
CA PRO A 510 -6.38 -3.72 8.54
C PRO A 510 -5.30 -3.46 9.61
N GLY A 511 -4.28 -4.30 9.71
CA GLY A 511 -3.15 -4.10 10.63
C GLY A 511 -2.21 -2.95 10.25
N THR A 512 -2.25 -2.50 8.98
CA THR A 512 -1.32 -1.49 8.45
C THR A 512 -1.70 -0.04 8.81
N PRO A 513 -2.97 0.41 8.70
CA PRO A 513 -3.30 1.83 8.83
C PRO A 513 -3.06 2.44 10.22
N PRO A 514 -3.34 1.77 11.37
CA PRO A 514 -3.28 2.43 12.66
C PRO A 514 -1.86 2.66 13.18
N ILE A 515 -0.81 2.01 12.62
CA ILE A 515 0.52 2.07 13.23
C ILE A 515 1.17 3.45 13.11
N ALA A 516 1.09 4.11 11.95
CA ALA A 516 1.69 5.41 11.75
C ALA A 516 1.15 6.48 12.73
N PRO A 517 -0.18 6.65 12.87
CA PRO A 517 -0.72 7.58 13.86
C PRO A 517 -0.46 7.15 15.31
N ALA A 518 -0.49 5.85 15.62
CA ALA A 518 -0.17 5.39 16.97
C ALA A 518 1.26 5.77 17.38
N VAL A 519 2.24 5.61 16.47
CA VAL A 519 3.63 6.00 16.69
C VAL A 519 3.77 7.53 16.76
N ALA A 520 3.15 8.29 15.85
CA ALA A 520 3.19 9.76 15.88
C ALA A 520 2.61 10.34 17.18
N ASN A 521 1.50 9.79 17.66
CA ASN A 521 0.89 10.18 18.93
C ASN A 521 1.76 9.79 20.13
N ALA A 522 2.45 8.63 20.07
CA ALA A 522 3.41 8.21 21.10
C ALA A 522 4.65 9.13 21.16
N ILE A 523 5.16 9.56 20.00
CA ILE A 523 6.24 10.54 19.91
C ILE A 523 5.82 11.85 20.56
N PHE A 524 4.61 12.33 20.27
CA PHE A 524 4.10 13.53 20.93
C PHE A 524 4.00 13.38 22.45
N ALA A 525 3.50 12.22 22.92
CA ALA A 525 3.42 11.95 24.35
C ALA A 525 4.80 11.93 25.05
N ALA A 526 5.85 11.47 24.34
CA ALA A 526 7.21 11.44 24.85
C ALA A 526 7.92 12.80 24.79
N THR A 527 7.66 13.62 23.77
CA THR A 527 8.51 14.78 23.42
C THR A 527 7.79 16.12 23.37
N GLY A 528 6.48 16.12 23.31
CA GLY A 528 5.67 17.31 23.02
C GLY A 528 5.71 17.80 21.57
N LYS A 529 6.45 17.11 20.66
CA LYS A 529 6.54 17.49 19.24
C LYS A 529 5.47 16.76 18.41
N ARG A 530 4.68 17.51 17.63
CA ARG A 530 3.76 16.96 16.64
C ARG A 530 4.47 16.75 15.31
N LEU A 531 4.53 15.49 14.85
CA LEU A 531 5.00 15.15 13.52
C LEU A 531 3.78 14.95 12.60
N ARG A 532 3.73 15.73 11.52
CA ARG A 532 2.59 15.77 10.59
C ARG A 532 2.96 15.33 9.18
N ASP A 533 4.22 15.04 8.96
CA ASP A 533 4.75 14.55 7.69
C ASP A 533 5.26 13.11 7.85
N LEU A 534 4.97 12.26 6.87
CA LEU A 534 5.59 10.95 6.73
C LEU A 534 6.76 11.05 5.74
N PRO A 535 7.85 10.28 5.95
CA PRO A 535 8.12 9.48 7.14
C PRO A 535 8.38 10.34 8.39
N LEU A 536 8.12 9.76 9.56
CA LEU A 536 8.27 10.44 10.86
C LEU A 536 9.75 10.72 11.16
N ARG A 537 10.14 11.99 11.14
CA ARG A 537 11.52 12.45 11.41
C ARG A 537 11.53 13.42 12.60
N LEU A 538 12.36 13.15 13.63
CA LEU A 538 12.50 13.94 14.86
C LEU A 538 13.40 15.17 14.67
#